data_213f717161c6c103b036e882a7a2c22e
#
_entry.id   213f717161c6c103b036e882a7a2c22e
#
_cell.length_a   1.000
_cell.length_b   1.000
_cell.length_c   1.000
_cell.angle_alpha   90.00
_cell.angle_beta   90.00
_cell.angle_gamma   90.00
#
_symmetry.space_group_name_H-M   'P 1'
#
loop_
_entity.id
_entity.type
_entity.pdbx_description
1 polymer ?
#
loop_
_entity_poly.entity_id
_entity_poly.type
_entity_poly.pdbx_seq_one_letter_code
_entity_poly.pdbx_strand_id
1 'polypeptide(L)'
;NEYGEVLNINSSNENVRRVLNNLFYDVLNIEFNLSTWVRNMCKYGDFYLKMEVSEKFGVYNVIPLSVYEVVREEGTDPENPSYTRFTLDPNGLASGAANTIRRDQFTLENYEVAHFRLLTDSNYLPYGRAYLEPARKVFKQLMLMEDAMLIHRIMRAPEKRVFYINVGAIPPEQVEQFMAETVNKMKKTPYIDQNTGDYNLKFNMQNMTEDFYVPVRGNDSSTKIDTTKGLD
;
A
#
# COMPACT_ATOMS: atom_id res chain seq x y z
N ASN A 1 -15.26 -33.81 -2.23
CA ASN A 1 -15.71 -35.06 -1.66
C ASN A 1 -17.11 -34.90 -1.08
N GLU A 2 -17.97 -35.93 -1.21
CA GLU A 2 -19.33 -35.97 -0.61
C GLU A 2 -19.31 -35.80 0.92
N TYR A 3 -18.16 -35.95 1.55
CA TYR A 3 -17.96 -35.87 3.01
C TYR A 3 -17.27 -34.57 3.47
N GLY A 4 -17.04 -33.61 2.58
CA GLY A 4 -16.42 -32.30 2.98
C GLY A 4 -14.92 -32.35 3.31
N GLU A 5 -14.24 -33.48 3.12
CA GLU A 5 -12.79 -33.59 3.34
C GLU A 5 -12.02 -32.77 2.32
N VAL A 6 -11.09 -31.97 2.81
CA VAL A 6 -10.25 -31.08 2.00
C VAL A 6 -9.19 -31.86 1.23
N LEU A 7 -8.66 -32.92 1.82
CA LEU A 7 -7.59 -33.73 1.27
C LEU A 7 -8.02 -35.21 1.19
N ASN A 8 -7.80 -35.85 0.05
CA ASN A 8 -8.01 -37.29 -0.09
C ASN A 8 -6.65 -37.97 -0.28
N ILE A 9 -6.28 -38.82 0.69
CA ILE A 9 -5.03 -39.55 0.66
C ILE A 9 -5.29 -40.94 0.12
N ASN A 10 -4.75 -41.24 -1.08
CA ASN A 10 -4.88 -42.53 -1.71
C ASN A 10 -3.51 -43.23 -1.81
N SER A 11 -3.41 -44.40 -1.24
CA SER A 11 -2.19 -45.22 -1.28
C SER A 11 -2.56 -46.70 -1.34
N SER A 12 -1.78 -47.47 -2.09
CA SER A 12 -1.94 -48.95 -2.17
C SER A 12 -1.49 -49.67 -0.87
N ASN A 13 -0.68 -49.00 -0.05
CA ASN A 13 -0.18 -49.52 1.22
C ASN A 13 -0.90 -48.87 2.41
N GLU A 14 -1.62 -49.66 3.16
CA GLU A 14 -2.43 -49.22 4.31
C GLU A 14 -1.58 -48.58 5.42
N ASN A 15 -0.36 -49.06 5.66
CA ASN A 15 0.56 -48.47 6.65
C ASN A 15 1.00 -47.10 6.24
N VAL A 16 1.33 -46.88 4.96
CA VAL A 16 1.71 -45.56 4.42
C VAL A 16 0.52 -44.62 4.51
N ARG A 17 -0.66 -45.05 4.13
CA ARG A 17 -1.89 -44.26 4.21
C ARG A 17 -2.16 -43.78 5.63
N ARG A 18 -2.00 -44.67 6.63
CA ARG A 18 -2.20 -44.32 8.04
C ARG A 18 -1.17 -43.29 8.53
N VAL A 19 0.10 -43.41 8.15
CA VAL A 19 1.14 -42.47 8.52
C VAL A 19 0.86 -41.09 7.87
N LEU A 20 0.46 -41.09 6.60
CA LEU A 20 0.13 -39.83 5.92
C LEU A 20 -1.14 -39.17 6.50
N ASN A 21 -2.17 -39.96 6.85
CA ASN A 21 -3.34 -39.41 7.52
C ASN A 21 -2.97 -38.76 8.85
N ASN A 22 -2.19 -39.42 9.67
CA ASN A 22 -1.71 -38.84 10.92
C ASN A 22 -0.92 -37.54 10.69
N LEU A 23 -0.01 -37.53 9.73
CA LEU A 23 0.76 -36.34 9.39
C LEU A 23 -0.12 -35.16 8.94
N PHE A 24 -1.03 -35.40 8.00
CA PHE A 24 -1.84 -34.32 7.42
C PHE A 24 -2.97 -33.85 8.33
N TYR A 25 -3.66 -34.76 9.01
CA TYR A 25 -4.81 -34.40 9.84
C TYR A 25 -4.43 -34.07 11.27
N ASP A 26 -3.54 -34.86 11.91
CA ASP A 26 -3.21 -34.68 13.32
C ASP A 26 -2.08 -33.67 13.52
N VAL A 27 -0.96 -33.77 12.77
CA VAL A 27 0.21 -32.89 12.95
C VAL A 27 0.02 -31.56 12.23
N LEU A 28 -0.34 -31.58 10.93
CA LEU A 28 -0.51 -30.37 10.12
C LEU A 28 -1.85 -29.70 10.34
N ASN A 29 -2.84 -30.42 10.84
CA ASN A 29 -4.24 -29.95 10.95
C ASN A 29 -4.69 -29.21 9.67
N ILE A 30 -4.56 -29.91 8.54
CA ILE A 30 -4.66 -29.31 7.21
C ILE A 30 -6.04 -28.70 6.96
N GLU A 31 -7.10 -29.28 7.51
CA GLU A 31 -8.46 -28.77 7.34
C GLU A 31 -8.62 -27.36 7.88
N PHE A 32 -7.98 -27.08 8.99
CA PHE A 32 -8.04 -25.77 9.61
C PHE A 32 -7.05 -24.77 8.97
N ASN A 33 -5.83 -25.20 8.71
CA ASN A 33 -4.74 -24.34 8.32
C ASN A 33 -4.66 -24.05 6.83
N LEU A 34 -5.12 -24.95 5.96
CA LEU A 34 -4.92 -24.88 4.51
C LEU A 34 -5.44 -23.57 3.91
N SER A 35 -6.61 -23.13 4.30
CA SER A 35 -7.22 -21.88 3.82
C SER A 35 -6.31 -20.68 4.08
N THR A 36 -5.76 -20.60 5.29
CA THR A 36 -4.85 -19.51 5.71
C THR A 36 -3.51 -19.59 4.97
N TRP A 37 -2.96 -20.78 4.81
CA TRP A 37 -1.68 -20.99 4.10
C TRP A 37 -1.80 -20.63 2.62
N VAL A 38 -2.84 -21.09 1.94
CA VAL A 38 -3.11 -20.78 0.53
C VAL A 38 -3.35 -19.29 0.35
N ARG A 39 -4.09 -18.66 1.26
CA ARG A 39 -4.32 -17.22 1.22
C ARG A 39 -3.00 -16.43 1.32
N ASN A 40 -2.11 -16.83 2.23
CA ASN A 40 -0.79 -16.19 2.39
C ASN A 40 0.08 -16.43 1.15
N MET A 41 0.09 -17.64 0.61
CA MET A 41 0.79 -17.95 -0.63
C MET A 41 0.28 -17.10 -1.81
N CYS A 42 -1.03 -16.95 -1.96
CA CYS A 42 -1.62 -16.10 -3.01
C CYS A 42 -1.29 -14.62 -2.83
N LYS A 43 -1.21 -14.15 -1.56
CA LYS A 43 -0.93 -12.76 -1.24
C LYS A 43 0.53 -12.38 -1.52
N TYR A 44 1.46 -13.23 -1.14
CA TYR A 44 2.90 -12.93 -1.21
C TYR A 44 3.61 -13.58 -2.40
N GLY A 45 3.04 -14.65 -2.96
CA GLY A 45 3.68 -15.49 -3.96
C GLY A 45 4.48 -16.64 -3.37
N ASP A 46 4.93 -16.51 -2.13
CA ASP A 46 5.72 -17.46 -1.37
C ASP A 46 5.07 -17.75 -0.03
N PHE A 47 5.31 -18.95 0.48
CA PHE A 47 4.89 -19.34 1.82
C PHE A 47 5.86 -20.38 2.39
N TYR A 48 6.27 -20.21 3.64
CA TYR A 48 7.27 -21.02 4.31
C TYR A 48 6.70 -21.69 5.54
N LEU A 49 6.96 -22.98 5.66
CA LEU A 49 6.68 -23.76 6.85
C LEU A 49 8.00 -24.33 7.39
N LYS A 50 8.36 -23.98 8.61
CA LYS A 50 9.43 -24.64 9.34
C LYS A 50 8.91 -25.93 9.92
N MET A 51 9.57 -27.05 9.62
CA MET A 51 9.25 -28.35 10.13
C MET A 51 10.17 -28.70 11.30
N GLU A 52 9.59 -29.05 12.42
CA GLU A 52 10.35 -29.59 13.54
C GLU A 52 10.37 -31.11 13.44
N VAL A 53 11.55 -31.66 13.22
CA VAL A 53 11.75 -33.09 12.96
C VAL A 53 12.47 -33.74 14.12
N SER A 54 11.94 -34.88 14.59
CA SER A 54 12.57 -35.73 15.59
C SER A 54 12.94 -37.07 14.96
N GLU A 55 14.10 -37.63 15.30
CA GLU A 55 14.54 -38.95 14.84
C GLU A 55 13.52 -40.06 15.15
N LYS A 56 12.81 -39.94 16.28
CA LYS A 56 11.91 -40.98 16.75
C LYS A 56 10.47 -40.84 16.19
N PHE A 57 9.99 -39.61 16.01
CA PHE A 57 8.60 -39.33 15.69
C PHE A 57 8.41 -38.76 14.28
N GLY A 58 9.51 -38.45 13.57
CA GLY A 58 9.43 -37.72 12.30
C GLY A 58 9.06 -36.27 12.53
N VAL A 59 8.24 -35.72 11.65
CA VAL A 59 7.70 -34.35 11.77
C VAL A 59 6.63 -34.34 12.85
N TYR A 60 6.86 -33.59 13.92
CA TYR A 60 5.93 -33.52 15.05
C TYR A 60 5.29 -32.12 15.23
N ASN A 61 5.87 -31.09 14.63
CA ASN A 61 5.33 -29.75 14.68
C ASN A 61 5.66 -28.97 13.39
N VAL A 62 4.81 -28.01 13.04
CA VAL A 62 5.00 -27.16 11.85
C VAL A 62 4.67 -25.72 12.20
N ILE A 63 5.62 -24.83 11.95
CA ILE A 63 5.53 -23.41 12.29
C ILE A 63 5.53 -22.58 11.01
N PRO A 64 4.47 -21.79 10.72
CA PRO A 64 4.48 -20.87 9.61
C PRO A 64 5.47 -19.72 9.84
N LEU A 65 6.36 -19.48 8.89
CA LEU A 65 7.31 -18.39 8.93
C LEU A 65 6.83 -17.19 8.15
N SER A 66 7.24 -16.01 8.61
CA SER A 66 6.96 -14.76 7.90
C SER A 66 7.81 -14.67 6.62
N VAL A 67 7.18 -14.32 5.50
CA VAL A 67 7.86 -14.14 4.21
C VAL A 67 8.91 -13.02 4.27
N TYR A 68 8.73 -12.06 5.18
CA TYR A 68 9.66 -10.93 5.34
C TYR A 68 10.93 -11.27 6.10
N GLU A 69 10.96 -12.41 6.81
CA GLU A 69 12.05 -12.82 7.68
C GLU A 69 12.89 -13.94 7.07
N VAL A 70 12.39 -14.61 6.03
CA VAL A 70 13.06 -15.75 5.41
C VAL A 70 13.74 -15.34 4.11
N VAL A 71 15.03 -15.62 4.03
CA VAL A 71 15.82 -15.43 2.81
C VAL A 71 16.26 -16.80 2.32
N ARG A 72 15.98 -17.11 1.06
CA ARG A 72 16.46 -18.30 0.38
C ARG A 72 17.83 -18.02 -0.23
N GLU A 73 18.81 -18.82 0.11
CA GLU A 73 20.16 -18.76 -0.42
C GLU A 73 20.45 -19.99 -1.27
N GLU A 74 20.90 -19.76 -2.51
CA GLU A 74 21.28 -20.81 -3.45
C GLU A 74 22.76 -20.63 -3.85
N GLY A 75 23.43 -21.75 -4.16
CA GLY A 75 24.81 -21.71 -4.65
C GLY A 75 25.86 -21.22 -3.67
N THR A 76 25.58 -21.29 -2.37
CA THR A 76 26.53 -20.94 -1.31
C THR A 76 27.64 -21.96 -1.14
N ASP A 77 27.41 -23.19 -1.56
CA ASP A 77 28.39 -24.26 -1.52
C ASP A 77 29.07 -24.42 -2.88
N PRO A 78 30.40 -24.19 -2.98
CA PRO A 78 31.13 -24.34 -4.25
C PRO A 78 31.14 -25.78 -4.78
N GLU A 79 31.02 -26.76 -3.88
CA GLU A 79 31.03 -28.19 -4.27
C GLU A 79 29.65 -28.63 -4.76
N ASN A 80 28.57 -27.98 -4.30
CA ASN A 80 27.21 -28.29 -4.70
C ASN A 80 26.41 -27.02 -5.03
N PRO A 81 26.45 -26.52 -6.28
CA PRO A 81 25.73 -25.30 -6.69
C PRO A 81 24.21 -25.40 -6.54
N SER A 82 23.66 -26.61 -6.46
CA SER A 82 22.21 -26.83 -6.27
C SER A 82 21.80 -26.83 -4.81
N TYR A 83 22.75 -26.68 -3.89
CA TYR A 83 22.47 -26.66 -2.49
C TYR A 83 21.70 -25.37 -2.13
N THR A 84 20.59 -25.56 -1.43
CA THR A 84 19.70 -24.49 -0.98
C THR A 84 19.61 -24.49 0.53
N ARG A 85 19.76 -23.35 1.14
CA ARG A 85 19.52 -23.13 2.56
C ARG A 85 18.63 -21.93 2.78
N PHE A 86 18.06 -21.81 3.95
CA PHE A 86 17.20 -20.70 4.33
C PHE A 86 17.81 -19.99 5.55
N THR A 87 17.86 -18.67 5.45
CA THR A 87 18.31 -17.83 6.55
C THR A 87 17.14 -17.09 7.13
N LEU A 88 16.92 -17.23 8.43
CA LEU A 88 15.89 -16.52 9.17
C LEU A 88 16.51 -15.27 9.79
N ASP A 89 16.03 -14.10 9.37
CA ASP A 89 16.43 -12.80 9.90
C ASP A 89 15.22 -12.08 10.51
N PRO A 90 15.01 -12.17 11.84
CA PRO A 90 13.86 -11.56 12.51
C PRO A 90 13.82 -10.04 12.39
N ASN A 91 14.96 -9.41 12.13
CA ASN A 91 15.03 -7.96 11.98
C ASN A 91 14.71 -7.48 10.55
N GLY A 92 14.56 -8.42 9.62
CA GLY A 92 14.15 -8.19 8.24
C GLY A 92 15.12 -7.34 7.43
N LEU A 93 14.92 -7.36 6.11
CA LEU A 93 15.64 -6.54 5.12
C LEU A 93 15.46 -5.01 5.32
N ALA A 94 14.59 -4.58 6.26
CA ALA A 94 14.35 -3.17 6.56
C ALA A 94 15.50 -2.49 7.33
N SER A 95 16.39 -3.25 7.93
CA SER A 95 17.61 -2.74 8.56
C SER A 95 18.69 -2.54 7.51
N GLY A 96 18.56 -1.48 6.69
CA GLY A 96 19.57 -1.03 5.73
C GLY A 96 20.89 -0.55 6.35
N ALA A 97 21.15 -0.86 7.60
CA ALA A 97 22.39 -0.60 8.29
C ALA A 97 23.38 -1.76 8.02
N ALA A 98 24.20 -1.55 7.02
CA ALA A 98 25.27 -2.47 6.57
C ALA A 98 26.31 -2.87 7.66
N ASN A 99 26.15 -2.45 8.92
CA ASN A 99 27.13 -2.61 9.98
C ASN A 99 26.59 -3.11 11.31
N THR A 100 25.33 -3.52 11.40
CA THR A 100 24.84 -4.17 12.62
C THR A 100 25.27 -5.63 12.59
N ILE A 101 26.07 -6.03 13.57
CA ILE A 101 26.47 -7.41 13.81
C ILE A 101 25.19 -8.25 13.85
N ARG A 102 24.99 -9.10 12.85
CA ARG A 102 23.85 -10.01 12.69
C ARG A 102 23.90 -11.09 13.76
N ARG A 103 23.52 -10.75 15.00
CA ARG A 103 23.65 -11.66 16.16
C ARG A 103 22.57 -12.73 16.23
N ASP A 104 21.48 -12.57 15.50
CA ASP A 104 20.30 -13.45 15.63
C ASP A 104 19.88 -14.08 14.27
N GLN A 105 20.84 -14.30 13.39
CA GLN A 105 20.58 -15.01 12.14
C GLN A 105 20.63 -16.52 12.39
N PHE A 106 19.53 -17.21 12.11
CA PHE A 106 19.45 -18.66 12.16
C PHE A 106 19.45 -19.21 10.74
N THR A 107 20.33 -20.15 10.47
CA THR A 107 20.36 -20.87 9.20
C THR A 107 19.57 -22.18 9.37
N LEU A 108 18.65 -22.42 8.45
CA LEU A 108 17.82 -23.62 8.39
C LEU A 108 18.19 -24.40 7.12
N GLU A 109 18.28 -25.69 7.29
CA GLU A 109 18.57 -26.61 6.20
C GLU A 109 17.35 -26.82 5.29
N ASN A 110 17.59 -27.26 4.06
CA ASN A 110 16.53 -27.47 3.09
C ASN A 110 15.44 -28.46 3.54
N TYR A 111 15.79 -29.46 4.36
CA TYR A 111 14.83 -30.43 4.89
C TYR A 111 14.01 -29.90 6.07
N GLU A 112 14.41 -28.77 6.68
CA GLU A 112 13.70 -28.13 7.79
C GLU A 112 12.65 -27.13 7.33
N VAL A 113 12.67 -26.72 6.04
CA VAL A 113 11.77 -25.70 5.52
C VAL A 113 11.04 -26.19 4.26
N ALA A 114 9.72 -26.25 4.34
CA ALA A 114 8.87 -26.44 3.15
C ALA A 114 8.57 -25.07 2.53
N HIS A 115 9.08 -24.83 1.32
CA HIS A 115 8.88 -23.61 0.57
C HIS A 115 7.84 -23.83 -0.54
N PHE A 116 6.66 -23.23 -0.37
CA PHE A 116 5.58 -23.23 -1.37
C PHE A 116 5.64 -21.97 -2.20
N ARG A 117 5.58 -22.10 -3.53
CA ARG A 117 5.73 -20.99 -4.47
C ARG A 117 4.64 -21.01 -5.54
N LEU A 118 4.12 -19.83 -5.87
CA LEU A 118 3.31 -19.63 -7.07
C LEU A 118 4.23 -19.30 -8.25
N LEU A 119 4.61 -20.33 -8.98
CA LEU A 119 5.49 -20.20 -10.14
C LEU A 119 4.66 -19.78 -11.36
N THR A 120 4.71 -18.51 -11.72
CA THR A 120 4.00 -17.98 -12.90
C THR A 120 4.93 -17.43 -13.96
N ASP A 121 6.15 -17.01 -13.59
CA ASP A 121 7.10 -16.37 -14.50
C ASP A 121 8.53 -16.65 -14.06
N SER A 122 9.41 -16.94 -15.01
CA SER A 122 10.82 -17.23 -14.77
C SER A 122 11.61 -16.04 -14.21
N ASN A 123 11.13 -14.82 -14.42
CA ASN A 123 11.81 -13.60 -13.97
C ASN A 123 11.83 -13.43 -12.45
N TYR A 124 11.01 -14.16 -11.72
CA TYR A 124 10.89 -14.09 -10.25
C TYR A 124 11.63 -15.22 -9.53
N LEU A 125 12.22 -16.16 -10.27
CA LEU A 125 12.99 -17.23 -9.67
C LEU A 125 14.16 -16.69 -8.83
N PRO A 126 14.43 -17.25 -7.66
CA PRO A 126 13.87 -18.47 -7.07
C PRO A 126 12.55 -18.29 -6.29
N TYR A 127 11.98 -17.11 -6.29
CA TYR A 127 10.74 -16.79 -5.58
C TYR A 127 9.50 -16.95 -6.43
N GLY A 128 8.34 -17.03 -5.77
CA GLY A 128 7.04 -17.00 -6.42
C GLY A 128 6.56 -15.58 -6.69
N ARG A 129 5.48 -15.47 -7.44
CA ARG A 129 4.83 -14.19 -7.74
C ARG A 129 3.43 -14.14 -7.13
N ALA A 130 3.12 -13.05 -6.43
CA ALA A 130 1.80 -12.84 -5.86
C ALA A 130 0.70 -12.87 -6.95
N TYR A 131 -0.42 -13.51 -6.65
CA TYR A 131 -1.52 -13.69 -7.61
C TYR A 131 -2.09 -12.36 -8.12
N LEU A 132 -2.12 -11.35 -7.27
CA LEU A 132 -2.65 -10.01 -7.59
C LEU A 132 -1.60 -9.04 -8.17
N GLU A 133 -0.35 -9.45 -8.34
CA GLU A 133 0.71 -8.57 -8.86
C GLU A 133 0.38 -7.97 -10.24
N PRO A 134 -0.22 -8.69 -11.20
CA PRO A 134 -0.62 -8.11 -12.48
C PRO A 134 -1.66 -6.99 -12.35
N ALA A 135 -2.51 -7.06 -11.33
CA ALA A 135 -3.55 -6.05 -11.08
C ALA A 135 -3.03 -4.80 -10.36
N ARG A 136 -1.82 -4.81 -9.83
CA ARG A 136 -1.24 -3.71 -9.03
C ARG A 136 -1.30 -2.36 -9.71
N LYS A 137 -0.97 -2.32 -11.01
CA LYS A 137 -0.98 -1.08 -11.79
C LYS A 137 -2.39 -0.50 -11.89
N VAL A 138 -3.36 -1.35 -12.24
CA VAL A 138 -4.77 -0.93 -12.40
C VAL A 138 -5.35 -0.49 -11.05
N PHE A 139 -5.03 -1.21 -9.98
CA PHE A 139 -5.47 -0.83 -8.63
C PHE A 139 -4.93 0.53 -8.19
N LYS A 140 -3.64 0.83 -8.45
CA LYS A 140 -3.08 2.15 -8.17
C LYS A 140 -3.76 3.26 -8.97
N GLN A 141 -4.10 3.00 -10.23
CA GLN A 141 -4.84 3.94 -11.07
C GLN A 141 -6.26 4.18 -10.53
N LEU A 142 -6.94 3.13 -10.07
CA LEU A 142 -8.26 3.24 -9.44
C LEU A 142 -8.20 4.13 -8.20
N MET A 143 -7.28 3.87 -7.28
CA MET A 143 -7.09 4.70 -6.07
C MET A 143 -6.86 6.18 -6.43
N LEU A 144 -6.00 6.44 -7.41
CA LEU A 144 -5.75 7.81 -7.88
C LEU A 144 -7.01 8.47 -8.44
N MET A 145 -7.85 7.72 -9.16
CA MET A 145 -9.12 8.23 -9.70
C MET A 145 -10.13 8.54 -8.59
N GLU A 146 -10.22 7.69 -7.58
CA GLU A 146 -11.07 7.91 -6.40
C GLU A 146 -10.65 9.17 -5.65
N ASP A 147 -9.36 9.35 -5.40
CA ASP A 147 -8.81 10.54 -4.76
C ASP A 147 -9.06 11.80 -5.61
N ALA A 148 -8.84 11.72 -6.92
CA ALA A 148 -9.10 12.82 -7.84
C ALA A 148 -10.59 13.21 -7.88
N MET A 149 -11.50 12.24 -7.84
CA MET A 149 -12.94 12.50 -7.76
C MET A 149 -13.32 13.23 -6.47
N LEU A 150 -12.74 12.81 -5.34
CA LEU A 150 -12.98 13.46 -4.06
C LEU A 150 -12.51 14.92 -4.09
N ILE A 151 -11.27 15.14 -4.53
CA ILE A 151 -10.69 16.49 -4.66
C ILE A 151 -11.54 17.35 -5.60
N HIS A 152 -11.93 16.80 -6.76
CA HIS A 152 -12.77 17.50 -7.73
C HIS A 152 -14.10 17.93 -7.10
N ARG A 153 -14.75 17.07 -6.32
CA ARG A 153 -16.01 17.42 -5.63
C ARG A 153 -15.79 18.50 -4.57
N ILE A 154 -14.73 18.39 -3.77
CA ILE A 154 -14.39 19.39 -2.75
C ILE A 154 -14.08 20.75 -3.39
N MET A 155 -13.35 20.78 -4.50
CA MET A 155 -13.00 22.01 -5.17
C MET A 155 -14.17 22.67 -5.94
N ARG A 156 -15.12 21.87 -6.42
CA ARG A 156 -16.28 22.37 -7.16
C ARG A 156 -17.52 22.62 -6.31
N ALA A 157 -17.61 22.02 -5.12
CA ALA A 157 -18.75 22.21 -4.23
C ALA A 157 -18.94 23.67 -3.78
N PRO A 158 -17.87 24.43 -3.43
CA PRO A 158 -18.05 25.83 -3.08
C PRO A 158 -18.35 26.68 -4.32
N GLU A 159 -19.28 27.60 -4.19
CA GLU A 159 -19.57 28.61 -5.20
C GLU A 159 -18.33 29.49 -5.42
N LYS A 160 -17.91 29.65 -6.68
CA LYS A 160 -16.83 30.58 -7.03
C LYS A 160 -17.40 31.98 -7.22
N ARG A 161 -16.75 32.97 -6.60
CA ARG A 161 -17.15 34.37 -6.70
C ARG A 161 -16.32 35.05 -7.78
N VAL A 162 -17.01 35.81 -8.63
CA VAL A 162 -16.37 36.65 -9.65
C VAL A 162 -16.60 38.10 -9.25
N PHE A 163 -15.52 38.83 -8.98
CA PHE A 163 -15.56 40.23 -8.67
C PHE A 163 -15.28 41.04 -9.94
N TYR A 164 -16.26 41.75 -10.43
CA TYR A 164 -16.10 42.73 -11.51
C TYR A 164 -15.73 44.07 -10.90
N ILE A 165 -14.49 44.52 -11.11
CA ILE A 165 -14.00 45.77 -10.55
C ILE A 165 -13.96 46.84 -11.63
N ASN A 166 -14.70 47.91 -11.43
CA ASN A 166 -14.68 49.02 -12.37
C ASN A 166 -13.38 49.79 -12.24
N VAL A 167 -12.58 49.82 -13.32
CA VAL A 167 -11.30 50.54 -13.41
C VAL A 167 -11.46 51.95 -14.00
N GLY A 168 -12.67 52.36 -14.40
CA GLY A 168 -12.94 53.73 -14.89
C GLY A 168 -11.99 54.18 -16.01
N ALA A 169 -11.49 55.38 -15.90
CA ALA A 169 -10.58 56.04 -16.87
C ALA A 169 -9.08 55.76 -16.62
N ILE A 170 -8.71 54.78 -15.79
CA ILE A 170 -7.32 54.47 -15.50
C ILE A 170 -6.58 54.05 -16.79
N PRO A 171 -5.35 54.55 -17.05
CA PRO A 171 -4.55 54.12 -18.20
C PRO A 171 -4.30 52.58 -18.17
N PRO A 172 -4.25 51.90 -19.33
CA PRO A 172 -4.03 50.44 -19.36
C PRO A 172 -2.80 49.97 -18.61
N GLU A 173 -1.73 50.75 -18.60
CA GLU A 173 -0.45 50.44 -17.93
C GLU A 173 -0.56 50.43 -16.41
N GLN A 174 -1.51 51.13 -15.82
CA GLN A 174 -1.73 51.20 -14.37
C GLN A 174 -2.84 50.32 -13.86
N VAL A 175 -3.61 49.66 -14.75
CA VAL A 175 -4.72 48.80 -14.38
C VAL A 175 -4.25 47.59 -13.56
N GLU A 176 -3.16 46.98 -13.94
CA GLU A 176 -2.59 45.82 -13.26
C GLU A 176 -2.20 46.16 -11.83
N GLN A 177 -1.52 47.29 -11.63
CA GLN A 177 -1.13 47.73 -10.29
C GLN A 177 -2.34 48.08 -9.43
N PHE A 178 -3.35 48.78 -9.99
CA PHE A 178 -4.58 49.09 -9.29
C PHE A 178 -5.36 47.84 -8.89
N MET A 179 -5.40 46.84 -9.77
CA MET A 179 -6.04 45.56 -9.49
C MET A 179 -5.33 44.82 -8.38
N ALA A 180 -3.97 44.77 -8.41
CA ALA A 180 -3.19 44.11 -7.36
C ALA A 180 -3.39 44.77 -5.98
N GLU A 181 -3.42 46.10 -5.89
CA GLU A 181 -3.70 46.83 -4.64
C GLU A 181 -5.13 46.56 -4.13
N THR A 182 -6.12 46.54 -5.04
CA THR A 182 -7.52 46.31 -4.68
C THR A 182 -7.73 44.89 -4.21
N VAL A 183 -7.17 43.89 -4.90
CA VAL A 183 -7.20 42.48 -4.50
C VAL A 183 -6.51 42.27 -3.15
N ASN A 184 -5.37 42.92 -2.90
CA ASN A 184 -4.67 42.83 -1.62
C ASN A 184 -5.49 43.46 -0.46
N LYS A 185 -6.23 44.53 -0.72
CA LYS A 185 -7.17 45.10 0.27
C LYS A 185 -8.36 44.20 0.55
N MET A 186 -8.82 43.43 -0.44
CA MET A 186 -9.95 42.48 -0.29
C MET A 186 -9.53 41.15 0.34
N LYS A 187 -8.27 40.72 0.16
CA LYS A 187 -7.75 39.54 0.82
C LYS A 187 -7.66 39.77 2.32
N LYS A 188 -8.42 38.99 3.09
CA LYS A 188 -8.26 38.97 4.54
C LYS A 188 -6.87 38.43 4.89
N THR A 189 -6.02 39.28 5.47
CA THR A 189 -4.76 38.85 6.06
C THR A 189 -5.03 37.83 7.18
N PRO A 190 -4.33 36.71 7.24
CA PRO A 190 -4.45 35.80 8.37
C PRO A 190 -4.09 36.55 9.65
N TYR A 191 -5.01 36.62 10.59
CA TYR A 191 -4.79 37.28 11.88
C TYR A 191 -3.91 36.36 12.74
N ILE A 192 -2.68 36.77 12.95
CA ILE A 192 -1.80 36.20 13.97
C ILE A 192 -2.07 36.99 15.25
N ASP A 193 -2.60 36.36 16.27
CA ASP A 193 -2.75 36.97 17.57
C ASP A 193 -1.34 37.18 18.17
N GLN A 194 -0.91 38.45 18.20
CA GLN A 194 0.42 38.82 18.68
C GLN A 194 0.64 38.55 20.16
N ASN A 195 -0.43 38.30 20.93
CA ASN A 195 -0.33 38.08 22.37
C ASN A 195 -0.23 36.60 22.76
N THR A 196 -0.77 35.68 21.96
CA THR A 196 -0.78 34.24 22.28
C THR A 196 0.14 33.42 21.38
N GLY A 197 0.60 33.96 20.26
CA GLY A 197 1.40 33.21 19.28
C GLY A 197 0.66 32.03 18.61
N ASP A 198 -0.61 31.87 18.93
CA ASP A 198 -1.43 30.82 18.36
C ASP A 198 -1.83 31.17 16.93
N TYR A 199 -1.38 30.34 16.01
CA TYR A 199 -1.95 30.24 14.67
C TYR A 199 -3.39 29.73 14.84
N ASN A 200 -4.35 30.65 14.80
CA ASN A 200 -5.75 30.27 14.67
C ASN A 200 -5.94 29.76 13.23
N LEU A 201 -5.54 28.52 12.97
CA LEU A 201 -5.95 27.72 11.86
C LEU A 201 -7.46 27.40 12.00
N LYS A 202 -8.29 28.42 12.10
CA LYS A 202 -9.65 28.28 11.58
C LYS A 202 -9.47 28.07 10.09
N PHE A 203 -9.50 26.81 9.71
CA PHE A 203 -9.59 26.36 8.34
C PHE A 203 -10.81 27.06 7.74
N ASN A 204 -10.55 28.26 7.18
CA ASN A 204 -11.58 29.01 6.51
C ASN A 204 -11.73 28.30 5.18
N MET A 205 -12.73 27.42 5.04
CA MET A 205 -13.10 26.78 3.76
C MET A 205 -13.21 27.79 2.62
N GLN A 206 -13.39 29.07 2.96
CA GLN A 206 -13.42 30.17 2.02
C GLN A 206 -12.07 30.46 1.34
N ASN A 207 -10.95 30.01 1.91
CA ASN A 207 -9.62 30.15 1.27
C ASN A 207 -9.36 29.10 0.16
N MET A 208 -10.19 28.08 0.05
CA MET A 208 -10.11 27.10 -1.03
C MET A 208 -10.83 27.53 -2.30
N THR A 209 -11.62 28.60 -2.24
CA THR A 209 -12.28 29.18 -3.43
C THR A 209 -11.35 30.21 -4.06
N GLU A 210 -10.86 29.92 -5.24
CA GLU A 210 -10.20 30.91 -6.08
C GLU A 210 -11.26 31.94 -6.50
N ASP A 211 -11.19 33.11 -5.89
CA ASP A 211 -12.00 34.25 -6.32
C ASP A 211 -11.41 34.84 -7.61
N PHE A 212 -12.24 35.08 -8.59
CA PHE A 212 -11.83 35.69 -9.86
C PHE A 212 -12.05 37.19 -9.81
N TYR A 213 -11.01 37.97 -10.17
CA TYR A 213 -11.09 39.41 -10.25
C TYR A 213 -10.95 39.86 -11.69
N VAL A 214 -12.00 40.47 -12.22
CA VAL A 214 -12.05 40.88 -13.63
C VAL A 214 -12.17 42.41 -13.72
N PRO A 215 -11.22 43.10 -14.35
CA PRO A 215 -11.35 44.53 -14.59
C PRO A 215 -12.40 44.80 -15.67
N VAL A 216 -13.35 45.73 -15.42
CA VAL A 216 -14.40 46.09 -16.33
C VAL A 216 -14.35 47.58 -16.61
N ARG A 217 -14.56 47.99 -17.86
CA ARG A 217 -14.69 49.39 -18.32
C ARG A 217 -16.06 49.61 -18.97
N GLY A 218 -16.76 50.60 -18.51
CA GLY A 218 -18.03 50.98 -19.14
C GLY A 218 -18.77 52.06 -18.33
N ASN A 219 -19.61 52.84 -18.97
CA ASN A 219 -20.38 53.91 -18.33
C ASN A 219 -21.44 53.40 -17.34
N ASP A 220 -21.82 52.12 -17.43
CA ASP A 220 -22.88 51.50 -16.63
C ASP A 220 -22.39 50.40 -15.71
N SER A 221 -21.07 50.25 -15.58
CA SER A 221 -20.44 49.17 -14.81
C SER A 221 -20.18 49.61 -13.37
N SER A 222 -21.15 49.44 -12.49
CA SER A 222 -20.91 49.40 -11.05
C SER A 222 -20.12 48.16 -10.71
N THR A 223 -19.24 48.23 -9.69
CA THR A 223 -18.57 47.05 -9.14
C THR A 223 -19.61 46.01 -8.76
N LYS A 224 -19.57 44.83 -9.41
CA LYS A 224 -20.56 43.78 -9.26
C LYS A 224 -19.89 42.49 -8.79
N ILE A 225 -20.58 41.79 -7.92
CA ILE A 225 -20.17 40.45 -7.49
C ILE A 225 -21.14 39.46 -8.13
N ASP A 226 -20.61 38.48 -8.84
CA ASP A 226 -21.37 37.39 -9.40
C ASP A 226 -20.90 36.07 -8.85
N THR A 227 -21.76 35.09 -8.71
CA THR A 227 -21.42 33.75 -8.22
C THR A 227 -21.71 32.74 -9.32
N THR A 228 -20.70 31.94 -9.64
CA THR A 228 -20.91 30.75 -10.45
C THR A 228 -21.45 29.64 -9.57
N LYS A 229 -22.63 29.12 -9.94
CA LYS A 229 -23.23 28.00 -9.23
C LYS A 229 -22.22 26.83 -9.17
N GLY A 230 -22.07 26.23 -7.99
CA GLY A 230 -21.42 24.95 -7.83
C GLY A 230 -22.16 23.84 -8.59
N LEU A 231 -21.61 22.66 -8.61
CA LEU A 231 -22.31 21.49 -9.14
C LEU A 231 -23.51 21.16 -8.23
N ASP A 232 -24.69 21.15 -8.82
CA ASP A 232 -25.89 20.53 -8.24
C ASP A 232 -25.69 19.01 -8.18
#